data_79326e31ed951a855ef4c0bc3ef976be
#
_entry.id   79326e31ed951a855ef4c0bc3ef976be
#
_cell.length_a   1.000
_cell.length_b   1.000
_cell.length_c   1.000
_cell.angle_alpha   90.00
_cell.angle_beta   90.00
_cell.angle_gamma   90.00
#
_symmetry.space_group_name_H-M   'P 1'
#
loop_
_entity.id
_entity.type
_entity.pdbx_description
1 polymer ?
#
loop_
_entity_poly.entity_id
_entity_poly.type
_entity_poly.pdbx_seq_one_letter_code
_entity_poly.pdbx_strand_id
1 'polypeptide(L)'
;MRGIIRVEDTHTHGGRVESGARKSTVMGRAVARIGDACSCPIHGACTIAEGDPAFDIEGRAAAFDGHKTSCGAKLISSLQHSGRV
;
A
#
# COMPACT_ATOMS: atom_id res chain seq x y z
N MET A 1 -10.98 8.68 -8.32
CA MET A 1 -9.92 8.95 -7.34
C MET A 1 -9.41 7.63 -6.76
N ARG A 2 -8.10 7.47 -6.69
CA ARG A 2 -7.52 6.23 -6.13
C ARG A 2 -7.34 6.38 -4.63
N GLY A 3 -7.68 5.32 -3.90
CA GLY A 3 -7.47 5.29 -2.47
C GLY A 3 -6.01 5.06 -2.10
N ILE A 4 -5.56 5.68 -1.01
CA ILE A 4 -4.21 5.47 -0.52
C ILE A 4 -4.10 4.08 0.12
N ILE A 5 -2.95 3.45 0.01
CA ILE A 5 -2.69 2.14 0.60
C ILE A 5 -2.19 2.33 2.02
N ARG A 6 -2.71 1.52 2.95
CA ARG A 6 -2.32 1.56 4.36
C ARG A 6 -1.95 0.16 4.81
N VAL A 7 -1.30 0.08 5.96
CA VAL A 7 -1.00 -1.22 6.58
C VAL A 7 -2.29 -2.03 6.72
N GLU A 8 -2.21 -3.31 6.41
CA GLU A 8 -3.30 -4.29 6.38
C GLU A 8 -4.20 -4.22 5.15
N ASP A 9 -3.97 -3.29 4.24
CA ASP A 9 -4.64 -3.34 2.94
C ASP A 9 -4.14 -4.55 2.16
N THR A 10 -4.99 -5.09 1.29
CA THR A 10 -4.71 -6.34 0.59
C THR A 10 -4.18 -6.11 -0.82
N HIS A 11 -3.81 -7.19 -1.49
CA HIS A 11 -3.44 -7.15 -2.89
C HIS A 11 -4.00 -8.37 -3.61
N THR A 12 -3.87 -8.37 -4.95
CA THR A 12 -4.55 -9.36 -5.79
C THR A 12 -4.07 -10.80 -5.61
N HIS A 13 -2.91 -11.00 -4.98
CA HIS A 13 -2.43 -12.35 -4.66
C HIS A 13 -2.93 -12.88 -3.33
N GLY A 14 -3.78 -12.12 -2.63
CA GLY A 14 -4.39 -12.57 -1.39
C GLY A 14 -3.59 -12.27 -0.13
N GLY A 15 -2.50 -11.55 -0.24
CA GLY A 15 -1.73 -11.13 0.93
C GLY A 15 -2.10 -9.72 1.39
N ARG A 16 -1.25 -9.15 2.23
CA ARG A 16 -1.52 -7.82 2.79
C ARG A 16 -0.24 -7.04 3.02
N VAL A 17 -0.39 -5.72 3.15
CA VAL A 17 0.69 -4.81 3.50
C VAL A 17 0.98 -4.93 4.99
N GLU A 18 2.25 -5.06 5.35
CA GLU A 18 2.66 -5.32 6.73
C GLU A 18 3.38 -4.16 7.39
N SER A 19 3.97 -3.24 6.63
CA SER A 19 4.63 -2.09 7.23
C SER A 19 4.27 -0.81 6.49
N GLY A 20 4.50 0.32 7.16
CA GLY A 20 4.19 1.63 6.60
C GLY A 20 4.94 2.72 7.34
N ALA A 21 4.56 3.97 7.06
CA ALA A 21 5.18 5.14 7.63
C ALA A 21 5.01 5.16 9.15
N ARG A 22 6.05 5.59 9.86
CA ARG A 22 6.03 5.60 11.32
C ARG A 22 5.10 6.65 11.89
N LYS A 23 5.02 7.80 11.23
CA LYS A 23 4.32 8.96 11.78
C LYS A 23 3.15 9.44 10.93
N SER A 24 2.98 8.86 9.76
CA SER A 24 1.94 9.28 8.83
C SER A 24 0.85 8.23 8.79
N THR A 25 -0.32 8.59 9.31
CA THR A 25 -1.44 7.66 9.35
C THR A 25 -2.66 8.28 8.66
N VAL A 26 -3.52 7.42 8.15
CA VAL A 26 -4.81 7.81 7.61
C VAL A 26 -5.85 6.92 8.26
N MET A 27 -6.78 7.54 8.97
CA MET A 27 -7.84 6.82 9.70
C MET A 27 -7.28 5.73 10.61
N GLY A 28 -6.18 6.05 11.29
CA GLY A 28 -5.61 5.18 12.31
C GLY A 28 -4.66 4.12 11.83
N ARG A 29 -4.41 4.02 10.52
CA ARG A 29 -3.45 3.04 9.99
C ARG A 29 -2.34 3.73 9.22
N ALA A 30 -1.13 3.20 9.35
CA ALA A 30 0.04 3.80 8.72
C ALA A 30 -0.05 3.75 7.20
N VAL A 31 0.37 4.84 6.57
CA VAL A 31 0.40 4.94 5.11
C VAL A 31 1.52 4.05 4.56
N ALA A 32 1.21 3.23 3.56
CA ALA A 32 2.19 2.37 2.91
C ALA A 32 2.93 3.15 1.82
N ARG A 33 4.21 2.84 1.66
CA ARG A 33 5.09 3.54 0.74
C ARG A 33 5.89 2.54 -0.07
N ILE A 34 6.51 3.01 -1.14
CA ILE A 34 7.41 2.18 -1.93
C ILE A 34 8.49 1.57 -1.01
N GLY A 35 8.74 0.28 -1.17
CA GLY A 35 9.70 -0.44 -0.34
C GLY A 35 9.15 -1.00 0.96
N ASP A 36 7.93 -0.66 1.34
CA ASP A 36 7.33 -1.23 2.55
C ASP A 36 6.99 -2.72 2.33
N ALA A 37 7.03 -3.47 3.43
CA ALA A 37 6.87 -4.92 3.36
C ALA A 37 5.41 -5.32 3.17
N CYS A 38 5.22 -6.37 2.38
CA CYS A 38 3.93 -7.02 2.26
C CYS A 38 4.14 -8.53 2.25
N SER A 39 3.09 -9.27 2.58
CA SER A 39 3.12 -10.73 2.52
C SER A 39 2.39 -11.19 1.27
N CYS A 40 2.84 -12.30 0.71
CA CYS A 40 2.20 -12.89 -0.46
C CYS A 40 2.14 -14.40 -0.28
N PRO A 41 0.94 -15.00 -0.23
CA PRO A 41 0.83 -16.44 -0.02
C PRO A 41 1.43 -17.27 -1.15
N ILE A 42 1.63 -16.65 -2.32
CA ILE A 42 2.20 -17.35 -3.46
C ILE A 42 3.74 -17.24 -3.47
N HIS A 43 4.28 -16.06 -3.15
CA HIS A 43 5.70 -15.78 -3.30
C HIS A 43 6.43 -15.55 -1.98
N GLY A 44 5.72 -15.55 -0.86
CA GLY A 44 6.30 -15.24 0.45
C GLY A 44 6.43 -13.74 0.66
N ALA A 45 7.57 -13.30 1.20
CA ALA A 45 7.76 -11.88 1.47
C ALA A 45 7.91 -11.09 0.16
N CYS A 46 7.28 -9.92 0.11
CA CYS A 46 7.41 -9.02 -1.02
C CYS A 46 7.42 -7.58 -0.51
N THR A 47 7.64 -6.63 -1.43
CA THR A 47 7.65 -5.22 -1.09
C THR A 47 6.78 -4.46 -2.08
N ILE A 48 6.39 -3.25 -1.70
CA ILE A 48 5.68 -2.36 -2.60
C ILE A 48 6.67 -1.83 -3.62
N ALA A 49 6.37 -2.02 -4.91
CA ALA A 49 7.28 -1.68 -5.99
C ALA A 49 6.96 -0.34 -6.65
N GLU A 50 5.76 0.18 -6.48
CA GLU A 50 5.32 1.42 -7.11
C GLU A 50 4.72 2.36 -6.10
N GLY A 51 4.90 3.66 -6.35
CA GLY A 51 4.28 4.71 -5.54
C GLY A 51 4.14 5.95 -6.39
N ASP A 52 3.39 6.94 -5.88
CA ASP A 52 3.17 8.19 -6.58
C ASP A 52 4.22 9.22 -6.14
N PRO A 53 5.13 9.64 -7.03
CA PRO A 53 6.20 10.57 -6.64
C PRO A 53 5.69 11.94 -6.22
N ALA A 54 4.43 12.27 -6.50
CA ALA A 54 3.85 13.52 -6.04
C ALA A 54 3.44 13.48 -4.57
N PHE A 55 3.42 12.30 -3.96
CA PHE A 55 3.02 12.13 -2.56
C PHE A 55 4.13 11.43 -1.79
N ASP A 56 5.12 12.22 -1.39
CA ASP A 56 6.26 11.71 -0.64
C ASP A 56 5.93 11.69 0.85
N ILE A 57 5.98 10.50 1.44
CA ILE A 57 5.68 10.30 2.86
C ILE A 57 6.94 9.80 3.55
N GLU A 58 7.52 10.65 4.39
CA GLU A 58 8.73 10.31 5.14
C GLU A 58 9.84 9.80 4.23
N GLY A 59 10.03 10.48 3.09
CA GLY A 59 11.11 10.20 2.17
C GLY A 59 10.84 9.13 1.11
N ARG A 60 9.62 8.61 1.05
CA ARG A 60 9.26 7.60 0.06
C ARG A 60 7.91 7.90 -0.57
N ALA A 61 7.76 7.53 -1.83
CA ALA A 61 6.50 7.74 -2.54
C ALA A 61 5.39 6.88 -1.94
N ALA A 62 4.25 7.48 -1.65
CA ALA A 62 3.09 6.77 -1.11
C ALA A 62 2.46 5.87 -2.17
N ALA A 63 1.99 4.70 -1.76
CA ALA A 63 1.32 3.76 -2.66
C ALA A 63 -0.18 4.03 -2.69
N PHE A 64 -0.76 3.83 -3.86
CA PHE A 64 -2.18 4.01 -4.08
C PHE A 64 -2.77 2.75 -4.71
N ASP A 65 -4.09 2.68 -4.70
CA ASP A 65 -4.82 1.56 -5.30
C ASP A 65 -4.35 1.32 -6.73
N GLY A 66 -4.06 0.06 -7.05
CA GLY A 66 -3.60 -0.33 -8.38
C GLY A 66 -2.09 -0.33 -8.56
N HIS A 67 -1.33 0.24 -7.63
CA HIS A 67 0.12 0.13 -7.68
C HIS A 67 0.55 -1.31 -7.41
N LYS A 68 1.70 -1.69 -7.94
CA LYS A 68 2.14 -3.08 -7.92
C LYS A 68 3.13 -3.35 -6.80
N THR A 69 3.12 -4.60 -6.35
CA THR A 69 4.15 -5.12 -5.45
C THR A 69 5.27 -5.76 -6.27
N SER A 70 6.37 -6.12 -5.60
CA SER A 70 7.50 -6.74 -6.26
C SER A 70 7.18 -8.11 -6.86
N CYS A 71 6.13 -8.75 -6.36
CA CYS A 71 5.69 -10.06 -6.88
C CYS A 71 4.65 -9.93 -8.00
N GLY A 72 4.35 -8.71 -8.43
CA GLY A 72 3.43 -8.48 -9.53
C GLY A 72 1.97 -8.34 -9.14
N ALA A 73 1.65 -8.40 -7.85
CA ALA A 73 0.28 -8.20 -7.38
C ALA A 73 -0.07 -6.71 -7.43
N LYS A 74 -1.36 -6.42 -7.53
CA LYS A 74 -1.85 -5.05 -7.47
C LYS A 74 -2.44 -4.77 -6.10
N LEU A 75 -2.04 -3.65 -5.51
CA LEU A 75 -2.53 -3.23 -4.20
C LEU A 75 -3.98 -2.78 -4.29
N ILE A 76 -4.74 -3.09 -3.25
CA ILE A 76 -6.16 -2.77 -3.18
C ILE A 76 -6.41 -1.94 -1.94
N SER A 77 -6.84 -0.69 -2.12
CA SER A 77 -7.11 0.19 -0.99
C SER A 77 -8.46 -0.11 -0.37
N SER A 78 -8.49 -0.20 0.96
CA SER A 78 -9.74 -0.33 1.69
C SER A 78 -10.46 1.00 1.82
N LEU A 79 -9.84 2.10 1.39
CA LEU A 79 -10.44 3.43 1.44
C LEU A 79 -11.28 3.77 0.20
N GLN A 80 -11.28 2.92 -0.81
CA GLN A 80 -12.00 3.21 -2.04
C GLN A 80 -13.47 3.53 -1.81
N HIS A 81 -14.10 2.76 -0.95
CA HIS A 81 -15.53 2.94 -0.68
C HIS A 81 -15.76 4.21 0.15
N SER A 82 -14.91 4.48 1.10
CA SER A 82 -15.02 5.66 1.94
C SER A 82 -14.86 6.95 1.15
N GLY A 83 -14.00 6.92 0.17
CA GLY A 83 -13.71 8.11 -0.63
C GLY A 83 -14.86 8.56 -1.51
N ARG A 84 -15.89 7.77 -1.63
CA ARG A 84 -17.01 8.08 -2.50
C ARG A 84 -18.16 8.80 -1.80
N VAL A 85 -18.07 8.91 -0.54
CA VAL A 85 -19.16 9.50 0.26
C VAL A 85 -19.11 11.03 0.32
#